data_8b04326ea67e0bb2d53f8a2c1d5fb7e3
#
_entry.id   8b04326ea67e0bb2d53f8a2c1d5fb7e3
#
_cell.length_a   1.000
_cell.length_b   1.000
_cell.length_c   1.000
_cell.angle_alpha   90.00
_cell.angle_beta   90.00
_cell.angle_gamma   90.00
#
_symmetry.space_group_name_H-M   'P 1'
#
loop_
_entity.id
_entity.type
_entity.pdbx_description
1 polymer ?
#
loop_
_entity_poly.entity_id
_entity_poly.type
_entity_poly.pdbx_seq_one_letter_code
_entity_poly.pdbx_strand_id
1 'polypeptide(L)'
;MIQWIYWCNLPIEAILTQHPIGRRTVSNDLFCLLLKLELCSTQIAAEDFLEAEPYYDQSTIPVNTYKNKAPFTGKVVSTKRIVGPQATGETCHIIIDHEGDMPFWEGQSWGVIPPGKKENGKPHAVRLYSIASSRYGDDKTGKTGSLCVRRATYWCPELQAEDPAKKGICSNFLCDTSPGDELTMTGPAGKVMLMPEEDPTTDLIMVATGTGIAPYRGFIRRLFAEDTPAANAYKGEAWLFLGVANSDALLYDDEFQAAKKAFPDNFRLDYALSREQTNSKGGKMYIQDKVEEYADEVFTKLENGAHIYFCGLKGMMPGIQDMLKGVAASKDIDYDEWIKGLKKKKQWHVEVY
;
A
#
# COMPACT_ATOMS: atom_id res chain seq x y z
N MET A 1 20.68 -37.24 -2.71
CA MET A 1 20.26 -35.88 -3.11
C MET A 1 20.91 -35.37 -4.38
N ILE A 2 21.86 -36.07 -5.00
CA ILE A 2 22.55 -35.65 -6.24
C ILE A 2 22.01 -36.33 -7.52
N GLN A 3 21.08 -37.28 -7.38
CA GLN A 3 20.53 -38.04 -8.54
C GLN A 3 19.22 -37.46 -9.12
N TRP A 4 18.66 -36.39 -8.54
CA TRP A 4 17.41 -35.77 -9.03
C TRP A 4 17.61 -34.59 -9.98
N ILE A 5 18.79 -34.00 -10.04
CA ILE A 5 19.09 -32.81 -10.86
C ILE A 5 19.26 -33.12 -12.35
N TYR A 6 19.48 -34.38 -12.74
CA TYR A 6 19.71 -34.75 -14.14
C TYR A 6 18.45 -35.04 -14.97
N TRP A 7 17.25 -35.03 -14.37
CA TRP A 7 16.00 -35.36 -15.08
C TRP A 7 15.18 -34.15 -15.55
N CYS A 8 15.52 -32.95 -15.14
CA CYS A 8 14.77 -31.72 -15.49
C CYS A 8 15.10 -31.10 -16.84
N ASN A 9 16.08 -31.61 -17.60
CA ASN A 9 16.51 -31.01 -18.86
C ASN A 9 16.28 -31.89 -20.11
N LEU A 10 15.44 -32.91 -20.06
CA LEU A 10 15.10 -33.70 -21.25
C LEU A 10 13.73 -33.26 -21.80
N PRO A 11 13.62 -33.06 -23.15
CA PRO A 11 12.34 -32.72 -23.76
C PRO A 11 11.32 -33.86 -23.54
N ILE A 12 10.07 -33.49 -23.30
CA ILE A 12 8.94 -34.37 -22.96
C ILE A 12 8.77 -35.53 -23.96
N GLU A 13 9.14 -35.38 -25.20
CA GLU A 13 9.09 -36.41 -26.23
C GLU A 13 10.03 -37.61 -25.99
N ALA A 14 11.11 -37.43 -25.22
CA ALA A 14 12.07 -38.51 -24.95
C ALA A 14 11.59 -39.48 -23.85
N ILE A 15 10.62 -39.08 -23.06
CA ILE A 15 10.09 -39.90 -21.95
C ILE A 15 9.03 -40.87 -22.41
N LEU A 16 8.38 -40.64 -23.55
CA LEU A 16 7.26 -41.45 -24.06
C LEU A 16 7.71 -42.62 -24.94
N THR A 17 9.01 -42.74 -25.34
CA THR A 17 9.48 -43.72 -26.29
C THR A 17 10.19 -44.96 -25.70
N GLN A 18 10.37 -45.01 -24.36
CA GLN A 18 11.21 -46.09 -23.77
C GLN A 18 10.48 -47.18 -22.94
N HIS A 19 9.16 -47.17 -22.91
CA HIS A 19 8.43 -48.33 -22.27
C HIS A 19 7.23 -48.74 -23.09
N PRO A 20 7.16 -50.02 -23.52
CA PRO A 20 5.97 -50.59 -24.14
C PRO A 20 5.00 -51.04 -23.04
N ILE A 21 4.15 -50.13 -22.59
CA ILE A 21 3.05 -50.47 -21.72
C ILE A 21 1.75 -50.10 -22.43
N GLY A 22 0.93 -51.13 -22.61
CA GLY A 22 -0.34 -51.04 -23.28
C GLY A 22 -1.28 -50.00 -22.72
N ARG A 23 -2.17 -49.52 -23.60
CA ARG A 23 -3.24 -48.55 -23.33
C ARG A 23 -3.79 -48.64 -21.91
N ARG A 24 -3.30 -47.86 -21.01
CA ARG A 24 -3.98 -47.47 -19.76
C ARG A 24 -4.13 -45.97 -19.77
N THR A 25 -5.33 -45.54 -19.56
CA THR A 25 -5.72 -44.15 -19.30
C THR A 25 -4.69 -43.49 -18.38
N VAL A 26 -4.07 -42.41 -18.87
CA VAL A 26 -3.26 -41.51 -18.02
C VAL A 26 -4.15 -41.14 -16.85
N SER A 27 -3.76 -41.54 -15.64
CA SER A 27 -4.59 -41.31 -14.47
C SER A 27 -4.70 -39.79 -14.27
N ASN A 28 -5.85 -39.33 -13.84
CA ASN A 28 -6.08 -37.92 -13.47
C ASN A 28 -4.99 -37.39 -12.52
N ASP A 29 -4.33 -38.27 -11.78
CA ASP A 29 -3.24 -37.94 -10.85
C ASP A 29 -1.96 -37.49 -11.56
N LEU A 30 -1.61 -38.07 -12.74
CA LEU A 30 -0.44 -37.65 -13.49
C LEU A 30 -0.68 -36.31 -14.19
N PHE A 31 -1.91 -36.08 -14.69
CA PHE A 31 -2.30 -34.81 -15.28
C PHE A 31 -2.38 -33.70 -14.21
N CYS A 32 -2.86 -34.00 -13.01
CA CYS A 32 -2.85 -33.10 -11.85
C CYS A 32 -1.42 -32.80 -11.38
N LEU A 33 -0.51 -33.79 -11.46
CA LEU A 33 0.91 -33.59 -11.08
C LEU A 33 1.64 -32.73 -12.09
N LEU A 34 1.39 -32.89 -13.38
CA LEU A 34 1.95 -32.05 -14.44
C LEU A 34 1.43 -30.61 -14.38
N LEU A 35 0.12 -30.43 -14.16
CA LEU A 35 -0.47 -29.11 -13.93
C LEU A 35 0.09 -28.43 -12.67
N LYS A 36 0.32 -29.19 -11.58
CA LYS A 36 0.96 -28.64 -10.37
C LYS A 36 2.43 -28.29 -10.61
N LEU A 37 3.15 -29.03 -11.44
CA LEU A 37 4.54 -28.72 -11.80
C LEU A 37 4.64 -27.49 -12.72
N GLU A 38 3.72 -27.32 -13.67
CA GLU A 38 3.65 -26.10 -14.50
C GLU A 38 3.22 -24.87 -13.68
N LEU A 39 2.24 -25.03 -12.80
CA LEU A 39 1.83 -23.97 -11.87
C LEU A 39 2.96 -23.61 -10.88
N CYS A 40 3.71 -24.61 -10.39
CA CYS A 40 4.84 -24.39 -9.51
C CYS A 40 6.02 -23.70 -10.25
N SER A 41 6.30 -24.07 -11.52
CA SER A 41 7.35 -23.43 -12.29
C SER A 41 7.00 -21.98 -12.69
N THR A 42 5.73 -21.69 -12.99
CA THR A 42 5.27 -20.31 -13.25
C THR A 42 5.23 -19.48 -11.97
N GLN A 43 4.91 -20.04 -10.81
CA GLN A 43 5.00 -19.32 -9.54
C GLN A 43 6.45 -18.98 -9.16
N ILE A 44 7.38 -19.93 -9.29
CA ILE A 44 8.81 -19.69 -9.00
C ILE A 44 9.37 -18.60 -9.91
N ALA A 45 9.01 -18.57 -11.19
CA ALA A 45 9.46 -17.51 -12.12
C ALA A 45 8.84 -16.13 -11.79
N ALA A 46 7.61 -16.09 -11.25
CA ALA A 46 6.97 -14.85 -10.80
C ALA A 46 7.56 -14.36 -9.47
N GLU A 47 7.91 -15.27 -8.56
CA GLU A 47 8.59 -14.96 -7.30
C GLU A 47 9.98 -14.37 -7.56
N ASP A 48 10.78 -14.93 -8.45
CA ASP A 48 12.10 -14.40 -8.81
C ASP A 48 12.05 -12.99 -9.41
N PHE A 49 10.95 -12.63 -10.09
CA PHE A 49 10.77 -11.30 -10.67
C PHE A 49 10.39 -10.23 -9.61
N LEU A 50 9.57 -10.60 -8.62
CA LEU A 50 9.06 -9.69 -7.60
C LEU A 50 10.00 -9.56 -6.39
N GLU A 51 10.78 -10.59 -6.10
CA GLU A 51 11.78 -10.62 -5.04
C GLU A 51 13.19 -10.64 -5.67
N ALA A 52 13.65 -9.44 -6.11
CA ALA A 52 15.02 -9.30 -6.61
C ALA A 52 16.05 -9.66 -5.52
N GLU A 53 17.13 -10.32 -5.90
CA GLU A 53 18.21 -10.67 -4.99
C GLU A 53 19.27 -9.55 -4.91
N PRO A 54 19.55 -9.00 -3.72
CA PRO A 54 18.81 -9.16 -2.48
C PRO A 54 17.50 -8.39 -2.52
N TYR A 55 16.41 -8.97 -2.00
CA TYR A 55 15.05 -8.43 -2.08
C TYR A 55 14.86 -7.03 -1.47
N TYR A 56 15.77 -6.59 -0.62
CA TYR A 56 15.78 -5.25 -0.02
C TYR A 56 16.56 -4.20 -0.83
N ASP A 57 17.22 -4.55 -1.92
CA ASP A 57 18.00 -3.59 -2.71
C ASP A 57 17.11 -2.60 -3.46
N GLN A 58 17.01 -1.40 -2.88
CA GLN A 58 16.23 -0.30 -3.43
C GLN A 58 16.86 0.37 -4.66
N SER A 59 18.05 -0.04 -5.12
CA SER A 59 18.71 0.52 -6.30
C SER A 59 17.99 0.15 -7.59
N THR A 60 17.39 -1.03 -7.63
CA THR A 60 16.71 -1.63 -8.80
C THR A 60 15.22 -1.29 -8.91
N ILE A 61 14.65 -0.60 -7.92
CA ILE A 61 13.21 -0.28 -7.89
C ILE A 61 12.81 0.56 -9.10
N PRO A 62 11.77 0.15 -9.86
CA PRO A 62 11.26 0.89 -10.99
C PRO A 62 10.75 2.28 -10.57
N VAL A 63 11.19 3.33 -11.25
CA VAL A 63 10.70 4.69 -11.02
C VAL A 63 10.44 5.39 -12.35
N ASN A 64 9.22 5.91 -12.51
CA ASN A 64 8.80 6.65 -13.71
C ASN A 64 9.03 5.88 -15.02
N THR A 65 8.78 4.58 -15.01
CA THR A 65 8.85 3.71 -16.19
C THR A 65 7.90 4.23 -17.27
N TYR A 66 6.69 4.63 -16.87
CA TYR A 66 5.70 5.25 -17.74
C TYR A 66 5.50 6.72 -17.40
N LYS A 67 5.48 7.57 -18.42
CA LYS A 67 5.41 9.04 -18.31
C LYS A 67 4.22 9.60 -19.08
N ASN A 68 3.86 10.85 -18.83
CA ASN A 68 2.73 11.53 -19.51
C ASN A 68 2.77 11.48 -21.04
N LYS A 69 3.98 11.39 -21.64
CA LYS A 69 4.15 11.28 -23.09
C LYS A 69 4.01 9.87 -23.63
N ALA A 70 4.20 8.87 -22.77
CA ALA A 70 4.09 7.45 -23.07
C ALA A 70 3.49 6.78 -21.83
N PRO A 71 2.18 6.96 -21.58
CA PRO A 71 1.51 6.37 -20.44
C PRO A 71 1.26 4.89 -20.66
N PHE A 72 0.99 4.19 -19.57
CA PHE A 72 0.50 2.83 -19.54
C PHE A 72 -1.02 2.81 -19.59
N THR A 73 -1.61 1.78 -20.17
CA THR A 73 -3.06 1.53 -20.11
C THR A 73 -3.32 0.32 -19.23
N GLY A 74 -3.79 0.55 -18.01
CA GLY A 74 -4.25 -0.50 -17.11
C GLY A 74 -5.75 -0.75 -17.26
N LYS A 75 -6.23 -1.91 -16.78
CA LYS A 75 -7.66 -2.26 -16.80
C LYS A 75 -8.20 -2.38 -15.38
N VAL A 76 -9.38 -1.82 -15.15
CA VAL A 76 -10.07 -1.98 -13.87
C VAL A 76 -10.59 -3.41 -13.74
N VAL A 77 -10.20 -4.08 -12.66
CA VAL A 77 -10.72 -5.40 -12.28
C VAL A 77 -11.98 -5.25 -11.43
N SER A 78 -11.95 -4.30 -10.48
CA SER A 78 -13.10 -4.02 -9.63
C SER A 78 -13.01 -2.62 -9.02
N THR A 79 -14.18 -2.02 -8.77
CA THR A 79 -14.33 -0.80 -7.98
C THR A 79 -15.36 -1.06 -6.91
N LYS A 80 -14.96 -0.96 -5.63
CA LYS A 80 -15.83 -1.29 -4.49
C LYS A 80 -15.77 -0.18 -3.45
N ARG A 81 -16.93 0.33 -3.05
CA ARG A 81 -17.05 1.19 -1.86
C ARG A 81 -16.66 0.39 -0.62
N ILE A 82 -15.78 0.94 0.23
CA ILE A 82 -15.22 0.30 1.42
C ILE A 82 -15.48 1.05 2.73
N VAL A 83 -16.42 1.97 2.71
CA VAL A 83 -16.86 2.72 3.90
C VAL A 83 -18.33 2.47 4.17
N GLY A 84 -18.72 2.52 5.42
CA GLY A 84 -20.09 2.34 5.87
C GLY A 84 -21.00 3.53 5.50
N PRO A 85 -22.32 3.41 5.74
CA PRO A 85 -23.31 4.39 5.30
C PRO A 85 -23.18 5.74 6.02
N GLN A 86 -22.65 5.78 7.24
CA GLN A 86 -22.47 7.00 8.04
C GLN A 86 -21.10 7.65 7.88
N ALA A 87 -20.25 7.12 6.98
CA ALA A 87 -18.99 7.75 6.65
C ALA A 87 -19.19 9.13 6.03
N THR A 88 -18.24 10.04 6.27
CA THR A 88 -18.29 11.43 5.76
C THR A 88 -17.97 11.57 4.28
N GLY A 89 -18.38 10.64 3.47
CA GLY A 89 -18.14 10.61 2.03
C GLY A 89 -17.92 9.19 1.55
N GLU A 90 -17.68 9.05 0.26
CA GLU A 90 -17.43 7.76 -0.38
C GLU A 90 -15.92 7.53 -0.54
N THR A 91 -15.47 6.33 -0.20
CA THR A 91 -14.12 5.87 -0.50
C THR A 91 -14.20 4.51 -1.17
N CYS A 92 -13.53 4.37 -2.30
CA CYS A 92 -13.50 3.15 -3.09
C CYS A 92 -12.12 2.50 -3.06
N HIS A 93 -12.12 1.18 -3.01
CA HIS A 93 -10.99 0.34 -3.32
C HIS A 93 -11.08 -0.08 -4.78
N ILE A 94 -10.03 0.18 -5.56
CA ILE A 94 -10.03 -0.02 -7.00
C ILE A 94 -8.85 -0.94 -7.33
N ILE A 95 -9.15 -2.13 -7.85
CA ILE A 95 -8.13 -3.08 -8.30
C ILE A 95 -7.91 -2.88 -9.80
N ILE A 96 -6.65 -2.78 -10.18
CA ILE A 96 -6.20 -2.50 -11.54
C ILE A 96 -5.26 -3.62 -11.98
N ASP A 97 -5.56 -4.22 -13.13
CA ASP A 97 -4.68 -5.16 -13.81
C ASP A 97 -3.66 -4.39 -14.66
N HIS A 98 -2.39 -4.66 -14.42
CA HIS A 98 -1.26 -4.13 -15.19
C HIS A 98 -0.48 -5.23 -15.92
N GLU A 99 -1.00 -6.46 -15.94
CA GLU A 99 -0.45 -7.63 -16.63
C GLU A 99 1.01 -7.98 -16.25
N GLY A 100 1.57 -7.33 -15.19
CA GLY A 100 2.98 -7.41 -14.78
C GLY A 100 3.89 -6.35 -15.40
N ASP A 101 3.39 -5.55 -16.37
CA ASP A 101 4.21 -4.60 -17.11
C ASP A 101 4.50 -3.30 -16.35
N MET A 102 3.82 -3.07 -15.23
CA MET A 102 4.03 -1.87 -14.39
C MET A 102 4.36 -2.26 -12.94
N PRO A 103 5.48 -2.99 -12.72
CA PRO A 103 5.89 -3.42 -11.39
C PRO A 103 6.17 -2.22 -10.48
N PHE A 104 5.87 -2.40 -9.20
CA PHE A 104 6.04 -1.37 -8.17
C PHE A 104 6.45 -2.02 -6.84
N TRP A 105 6.94 -1.19 -5.92
CA TRP A 105 7.17 -1.59 -4.54
C TRP A 105 6.24 -0.82 -3.60
N GLU A 106 5.98 -1.37 -2.44
CA GLU A 106 5.16 -0.79 -1.39
C GLU A 106 5.69 0.60 -1.01
N GLY A 107 4.79 1.58 -0.88
CA GLY A 107 5.13 2.98 -0.66
C GLY A 107 5.30 3.81 -1.93
N GLN A 108 5.22 3.21 -3.11
CA GLN A 108 5.16 3.96 -4.36
C GLN A 108 3.73 4.38 -4.71
N SER A 109 3.62 5.30 -5.68
CA SER A 109 2.38 5.87 -6.16
C SER A 109 2.21 5.66 -7.65
N TRP A 110 0.97 5.46 -8.11
CA TRP A 110 0.59 5.56 -9.51
C TRP A 110 -0.03 6.92 -9.83
N GLY A 111 0.31 7.45 -10.99
CA GLY A 111 -0.36 8.60 -11.56
C GLY A 111 -1.52 8.15 -12.45
N VAL A 112 -2.67 8.81 -12.32
CA VAL A 112 -3.83 8.59 -13.20
C VAL A 112 -4.15 9.88 -13.94
N ILE A 113 -4.33 9.79 -15.26
CA ILE A 113 -4.76 10.88 -16.12
C ILE A 113 -6.24 10.64 -16.45
N PRO A 114 -7.18 11.43 -15.89
CA PRO A 114 -8.59 11.24 -16.19
C PRO A 114 -8.89 11.61 -17.64
N PRO A 115 -9.89 10.96 -18.26
CA PRO A 115 -10.27 11.21 -19.66
C PRO A 115 -10.76 12.63 -19.88
N GLY A 116 -10.80 13.03 -21.14
CA GLY A 116 -11.25 14.36 -21.55
C GLY A 116 -10.16 15.42 -21.58
N LYS A 117 -10.57 16.67 -21.77
CA LYS A 117 -9.68 17.82 -21.91
C LYS A 117 -10.18 18.98 -21.08
N LYS A 118 -9.25 19.81 -20.64
CA LYS A 118 -9.55 21.11 -20.04
C LYS A 118 -10.13 22.08 -21.09
N GLU A 119 -10.72 23.19 -20.66
CA GLU A 119 -11.23 24.26 -21.54
C GLU A 119 -10.20 24.76 -22.56
N ASN A 120 -8.92 24.78 -22.21
CA ASN A 120 -7.82 25.15 -23.08
C ASN A 120 -7.37 24.03 -24.07
N GLY A 121 -8.13 22.96 -24.21
CA GLY A 121 -7.86 21.83 -25.10
C GLY A 121 -6.75 20.87 -24.66
N LYS A 122 -6.07 21.14 -23.55
CA LYS A 122 -5.00 20.25 -23.02
C LYS A 122 -5.61 19.10 -22.20
N PRO A 123 -4.96 17.93 -22.14
CA PRO A 123 -5.37 16.86 -21.25
C PRO A 123 -5.47 17.32 -19.79
N HIS A 124 -6.27 16.64 -19.00
CA HIS A 124 -6.30 16.84 -17.56
C HIS A 124 -4.91 16.53 -16.96
N ALA A 125 -4.61 17.17 -15.82
CA ALA A 125 -3.38 16.92 -15.11
C ALA A 125 -3.42 15.52 -14.44
N VAL A 126 -2.29 14.82 -14.45
CA VAL A 126 -2.09 13.59 -13.68
C VAL A 126 -2.35 13.85 -12.20
N ARG A 127 -2.94 12.88 -11.53
CA ARG A 127 -3.08 12.84 -10.07
C ARG A 127 -2.40 11.60 -9.55
N LEU A 128 -1.55 11.76 -8.54
CA LEU A 128 -0.86 10.66 -7.88
C LEU A 128 -1.75 10.06 -6.81
N TYR A 129 -1.72 8.75 -6.70
CA TYR A 129 -2.38 7.95 -5.69
C TYR A 129 -1.39 6.92 -5.17
N SER A 130 -1.17 6.91 -3.85
CA SER A 130 -0.37 5.87 -3.21
C SER A 130 -1.01 4.50 -3.46
N ILE A 131 -0.19 3.52 -3.82
CA ILE A 131 -0.65 2.16 -4.10
C ILE A 131 -1.04 1.50 -2.78
N ALA A 132 -2.19 0.83 -2.76
CA ALA A 132 -2.79 0.25 -1.55
C ALA A 132 -2.64 -1.27 -1.44
N SER A 133 -1.88 -1.89 -2.32
CA SER A 133 -1.54 -3.32 -2.27
C SER A 133 -0.04 -3.52 -2.09
N SER A 134 0.35 -4.74 -1.75
CA SER A 134 1.72 -5.17 -1.94
C SER A 134 2.04 -5.30 -3.44
N ARG A 135 3.31 -5.49 -3.78
CA ARG A 135 3.78 -5.73 -5.16
C ARG A 135 3.17 -6.99 -5.80
N TYR A 136 2.66 -7.90 -4.99
CA TYR A 136 1.95 -9.09 -5.45
C TYR A 136 0.49 -8.83 -5.83
N GLY A 137 -0.04 -7.65 -5.51
CA GLY A 137 -1.44 -7.32 -5.72
C GLY A 137 -2.38 -7.92 -4.69
N ASP A 138 -3.67 -7.65 -4.82
CA ASP A 138 -4.69 -8.22 -3.92
C ASP A 138 -4.95 -9.70 -4.18
N ASP A 139 -4.71 -10.15 -5.40
CA ASP A 139 -4.86 -11.53 -5.86
C ASP A 139 -3.58 -12.37 -5.77
N LYS A 140 -2.47 -11.77 -5.32
CA LYS A 140 -1.16 -12.41 -5.17
C LYS A 140 -0.55 -12.92 -6.48
N THR A 141 -0.94 -12.35 -7.63
CA THR A 141 -0.40 -12.75 -8.95
C THR A 141 0.81 -11.94 -9.39
N GLY A 142 1.08 -10.80 -8.76
CA GLY A 142 2.07 -9.82 -9.22
C GLY A 142 1.63 -9.06 -10.46
N LYS A 143 0.39 -9.23 -10.91
CA LYS A 143 -0.16 -8.59 -12.13
C LYS A 143 -1.16 -7.48 -11.83
N THR A 144 -1.60 -7.38 -10.59
CA THR A 144 -2.56 -6.36 -10.15
C THR A 144 -1.96 -5.46 -9.08
N GLY A 145 -2.56 -4.30 -8.92
CA GLY A 145 -2.34 -3.43 -7.79
C GLY A 145 -3.61 -2.65 -7.49
N SER A 146 -3.68 -2.00 -6.35
CA SER A 146 -4.90 -1.33 -5.94
C SER A 146 -4.70 0.10 -5.47
N LEU A 147 -5.75 0.90 -5.61
CA LEU A 147 -5.83 2.28 -5.14
C LEU A 147 -6.95 2.41 -4.11
N CYS A 148 -6.72 3.25 -3.09
CA CYS A 148 -7.72 3.68 -2.12
C CYS A 148 -8.08 5.14 -2.41
N VAL A 149 -9.27 5.36 -2.99
CA VAL A 149 -9.64 6.66 -3.53
C VAL A 149 -10.89 7.21 -2.85
N ARG A 150 -10.78 8.37 -2.22
CA ARG A 150 -11.92 9.11 -1.73
C ARG A 150 -12.50 9.97 -2.85
N ARG A 151 -13.80 9.84 -3.11
CA ARG A 151 -14.55 10.72 -4.03
C ARG A 151 -14.51 12.16 -3.49
N ALA A 152 -13.89 13.06 -4.24
CA ALA A 152 -13.83 14.47 -3.87
C ALA A 152 -15.09 15.18 -4.34
N THR A 153 -15.91 15.63 -3.39
CA THR A 153 -17.08 16.47 -3.59
C THR A 153 -16.82 17.86 -3.02
N TYR A 154 -17.61 18.84 -3.41
CA TYR A 154 -17.56 20.21 -2.89
C TYR A 154 -18.93 20.62 -2.38
N TRP A 155 -19.04 20.80 -1.08
CA TRP A 155 -20.25 21.37 -0.48
C TRP A 155 -20.29 22.88 -0.73
N CYS A 156 -21.32 23.36 -1.41
CA CYS A 156 -21.53 24.78 -1.69
C CYS A 156 -22.45 25.39 -0.63
N PRO A 157 -21.97 26.31 0.22
CA PRO A 157 -22.79 26.94 1.24
C PRO A 157 -23.98 27.71 0.65
N GLU A 158 -23.81 28.32 -0.51
CA GLU A 158 -24.85 29.11 -1.18
C GLU A 158 -25.96 28.21 -1.71
N LEU A 159 -25.63 27.03 -2.23
CA LEU A 159 -26.61 26.06 -2.76
C LEU A 159 -27.17 25.14 -1.65
N GLN A 160 -26.62 25.15 -0.45
CA GLN A 160 -26.93 24.21 0.62
C GLN A 160 -26.88 22.73 0.14
N ALA A 161 -26.01 22.45 -0.83
CA ALA A 161 -25.88 21.15 -1.51
C ALA A 161 -24.46 20.95 -2.06
N GLU A 162 -24.14 19.73 -2.48
CA GLU A 162 -22.93 19.47 -3.26
C GLU A 162 -23.00 20.13 -4.63
N ASP A 163 -21.96 20.90 -5.00
CA ASP A 163 -21.84 21.53 -6.31
C ASP A 163 -21.16 20.58 -7.30
N PRO A 164 -21.90 19.99 -8.25
CA PRO A 164 -21.32 19.04 -9.20
C PRO A 164 -20.28 19.65 -10.15
N ALA A 165 -20.30 20.98 -10.33
CA ALA A 165 -19.33 21.69 -11.17
C ALA A 165 -17.95 21.80 -10.51
N LYS A 166 -17.89 21.69 -9.19
CA LYS A 166 -16.64 21.81 -8.39
C LYS A 166 -16.11 20.48 -7.87
N LYS A 167 -16.72 19.36 -8.25
CA LYS A 167 -16.25 18.03 -7.84
C LYS A 167 -14.85 17.70 -8.40
N GLY A 168 -14.10 16.87 -7.70
CA GLY A 168 -12.79 16.41 -8.15
C GLY A 168 -12.89 15.54 -9.41
N ILE A 169 -12.23 15.91 -10.49
CA ILE A 169 -12.34 15.23 -11.78
C ILE A 169 -11.81 13.78 -11.68
N CYS A 170 -10.55 13.60 -11.26
CA CYS A 170 -9.90 12.30 -11.29
C CYS A 170 -10.50 11.32 -10.27
N SER A 171 -10.76 11.77 -9.03
CA SER A 171 -11.32 10.90 -7.99
C SER A 171 -12.75 10.46 -8.31
N ASN A 172 -13.57 11.33 -8.89
CA ASN A 172 -14.90 10.94 -9.34
C ASN A 172 -14.82 9.96 -10.51
N PHE A 173 -13.97 10.23 -11.51
CA PHE A 173 -13.73 9.29 -12.60
C PHE A 173 -13.37 7.91 -12.06
N LEU A 174 -12.38 7.82 -11.16
CA LEU A 174 -11.94 6.55 -10.58
C LEU A 174 -13.04 5.83 -9.78
N CYS A 175 -13.81 6.55 -8.97
CA CYS A 175 -14.91 5.95 -8.21
C CYS A 175 -16.11 5.53 -9.08
N ASP A 176 -16.22 6.03 -10.30
CA ASP A 176 -17.27 5.69 -11.26
C ASP A 176 -16.87 4.56 -12.23
N THR A 177 -15.63 4.06 -12.16
CA THR A 177 -15.16 2.97 -13.04
C THR A 177 -15.86 1.66 -12.76
N SER A 178 -15.98 0.85 -13.81
CA SER A 178 -16.52 -0.51 -13.80
C SER A 178 -15.46 -1.51 -14.28
N PRO A 179 -15.61 -2.81 -13.98
CA PRO A 179 -14.71 -3.84 -14.51
C PRO A 179 -14.58 -3.78 -16.03
N GLY A 180 -13.34 -3.77 -16.51
CA GLY A 180 -12.98 -3.67 -17.92
C GLY A 180 -12.70 -2.25 -18.41
N ASP A 181 -13.00 -1.21 -17.63
CA ASP A 181 -12.65 0.17 -18.00
C ASP A 181 -11.13 0.36 -18.05
N GLU A 182 -10.68 1.17 -19.01
CA GLU A 182 -9.26 1.46 -19.20
C GLU A 182 -8.85 2.72 -18.43
N LEU A 183 -7.68 2.65 -17.80
CA LEU A 183 -7.07 3.76 -17.07
C LEU A 183 -5.75 4.17 -17.75
N THR A 184 -5.63 5.45 -18.06
CA THR A 184 -4.36 6.03 -18.50
C THR A 184 -3.49 6.32 -17.28
N MET A 185 -2.37 5.60 -17.13
CA MET A 185 -1.56 5.59 -15.93
C MET A 185 -0.10 6.00 -16.21
N THR A 186 0.55 6.50 -15.19
CA THR A 186 1.99 6.83 -15.18
C THR A 186 2.63 6.34 -13.89
N GLY A 187 3.94 6.22 -13.87
CA GLY A 187 4.69 5.78 -12.70
C GLY A 187 5.42 4.46 -12.94
N PRO A 188 5.65 3.65 -11.90
CA PRO A 188 5.43 3.99 -10.48
C PRO A 188 6.30 5.17 -10.04
N ALA A 189 5.87 5.95 -9.08
CA ALA A 189 6.53 7.16 -8.63
C ALA A 189 6.89 7.11 -7.14
N GLY A 190 7.99 7.80 -6.78
CA GLY A 190 8.40 7.99 -5.40
C GLY A 190 9.34 6.89 -4.87
N LYS A 191 10.20 7.31 -3.94
CA LYS A 191 11.06 6.45 -3.10
C LYS A 191 11.06 6.88 -1.64
N VAL A 192 10.30 7.93 -1.29
CA VAL A 192 10.30 8.49 0.07
C VAL A 192 9.64 7.56 1.07
N MET A 193 8.61 6.83 0.63
CA MET A 193 7.80 5.97 1.48
C MET A 193 8.19 4.49 1.43
N LEU A 194 9.38 4.14 0.89
CA LEU A 194 9.82 2.75 0.85
C LEU A 194 10.12 2.21 2.25
N MET A 195 9.84 0.92 2.49
CA MET A 195 10.17 0.25 3.74
C MET A 195 11.68 -0.04 3.86
N PRO A 196 12.26 0.00 5.08
CA PRO A 196 13.66 -0.36 5.34
C PRO A 196 13.81 -1.88 5.51
N GLU A 197 13.63 -2.65 4.44
CA GLU A 197 13.67 -4.13 4.48
C GLU A 197 15.08 -4.71 4.72
N GLU A 198 16.14 -3.88 4.67
CA GLU A 198 17.52 -4.32 4.93
C GLU A 198 17.73 -4.81 6.37
N ASP A 199 17.08 -4.16 7.34
CA ASP A 199 17.08 -4.59 8.74
C ASP A 199 15.69 -5.05 9.17
N PRO A 200 15.42 -6.36 9.24
CA PRO A 200 14.11 -6.89 9.58
C PRO A 200 13.69 -6.66 11.04
N THR A 201 14.57 -6.11 11.89
CA THR A 201 14.23 -5.75 13.27
C THR A 201 13.76 -4.30 13.42
N THR A 202 13.74 -3.53 12.33
CA THR A 202 13.35 -2.12 12.35
C THR A 202 11.87 -1.95 12.67
N ASP A 203 11.58 -1.14 13.70
CA ASP A 203 10.21 -0.74 14.02
C ASP A 203 9.68 0.29 13.02
N LEU A 204 8.40 0.17 12.66
CA LEU A 204 7.69 1.07 11.73
C LEU A 204 6.56 1.78 12.47
N ILE A 205 6.58 3.09 12.52
CA ILE A 205 5.50 3.92 13.06
C ILE A 205 4.78 4.57 11.88
N MET A 206 3.53 4.18 11.65
CA MET A 206 2.74 4.58 10.49
C MET A 206 1.58 5.47 10.93
N VAL A 207 1.58 6.74 10.53
CA VAL A 207 0.55 7.72 10.90
C VAL A 207 -0.26 8.12 9.67
N ALA A 208 -1.52 7.68 9.64
CA ALA A 208 -2.44 7.87 8.52
C ALA A 208 -3.64 8.75 8.88
N THR A 209 -4.12 9.53 7.91
CA THR A 209 -5.47 10.10 7.96
C THR A 209 -6.25 9.74 6.69
N GLY A 210 -7.43 9.14 6.86
CA GLY A 210 -8.28 8.73 5.75
C GLY A 210 -7.55 7.85 4.73
N THR A 211 -7.60 8.23 3.46
CA THR A 211 -6.94 7.46 2.36
C THR A 211 -5.41 7.45 2.40
N GLY A 212 -4.79 8.18 3.33
CA GLY A 212 -3.37 8.01 3.64
C GLY A 212 -2.99 6.63 4.18
N ILE A 213 -3.99 5.80 4.50
CA ILE A 213 -3.80 4.38 4.84
C ILE A 213 -3.24 3.55 3.67
N ALA A 214 -3.38 4.01 2.43
CA ALA A 214 -3.06 3.24 1.23
C ALA A 214 -1.66 2.60 1.26
N PRO A 215 -0.55 3.35 1.41
CA PRO A 215 0.79 2.73 1.43
C PRO A 215 0.96 1.75 2.59
N TYR A 216 0.33 2.02 3.74
CA TYR A 216 0.48 1.19 4.94
C TYR A 216 -0.30 -0.12 4.83
N ARG A 217 -1.41 -0.15 4.07
CA ARG A 217 -2.05 -1.42 3.72
C ARG A 217 -1.08 -2.30 2.93
N GLY A 218 -0.36 -1.72 1.97
CA GLY A 218 0.70 -2.42 1.25
C GLY A 218 1.77 -2.98 2.18
N PHE A 219 2.28 -2.17 3.12
CA PHE A 219 3.27 -2.60 4.12
C PHE A 219 2.75 -3.75 4.99
N ILE A 220 1.54 -3.61 5.54
CA ILE A 220 0.94 -4.62 6.42
C ILE A 220 0.71 -5.92 5.68
N ARG A 221 0.26 -5.87 4.41
CA ARG A 221 0.11 -7.07 3.58
C ARG A 221 1.44 -7.74 3.32
N ARG A 222 2.47 -6.99 2.94
CA ARG A 222 3.81 -7.52 2.70
C ARG A 222 4.44 -8.15 3.93
N LEU A 223 4.23 -7.57 5.10
CA LEU A 223 4.85 -8.06 6.34
C LEU A 223 4.05 -9.19 7.02
N PHE A 224 2.72 -9.25 6.84
CA PHE A 224 1.87 -10.11 7.65
C PHE A 224 0.87 -10.96 6.86
N ALA A 225 0.65 -10.73 5.56
CA ALA A 225 -0.35 -11.45 4.78
C ALA A 225 0.24 -12.32 3.66
N GLU A 226 1.53 -12.23 3.41
CA GLU A 226 2.22 -12.89 2.30
C GLU A 226 3.35 -13.79 2.83
N ASP A 227 3.59 -14.90 2.11
CA ASP A 227 4.71 -15.81 2.42
C ASP A 227 5.92 -15.41 1.57
N THR A 228 6.65 -14.41 2.06
CA THR A 228 7.80 -13.82 1.37
C THR A 228 9.04 -13.81 2.28
N PRO A 229 10.26 -13.67 1.73
CA PRO A 229 11.48 -13.51 2.54
C PRO A 229 11.36 -12.35 3.53
N ALA A 230 10.77 -11.22 3.13
CA ALA A 230 10.57 -10.06 3.99
C ALA A 230 9.63 -10.35 5.16
N ALA A 231 8.46 -10.98 4.88
CA ALA A 231 7.49 -11.36 5.92
C ALA A 231 8.10 -12.35 6.92
N ASN A 232 8.78 -13.37 6.42
CA ASN A 232 9.39 -14.42 7.25
C ASN A 232 10.56 -13.91 8.12
N ALA A 233 11.27 -12.90 7.62
CA ALA A 233 12.39 -12.29 8.34
C ALA A 233 11.95 -11.26 9.39
N TYR A 234 10.80 -10.59 9.21
CA TYR A 234 10.39 -9.44 10.01
C TYR A 234 10.21 -9.78 11.49
N LYS A 235 10.86 -9.01 12.37
CA LYS A 235 10.87 -9.16 13.84
C LYS A 235 10.58 -7.84 14.57
N GLY A 236 10.51 -6.73 13.83
CA GLY A 236 10.17 -5.43 14.39
C GLY A 236 8.69 -5.31 14.77
N GLU A 237 8.31 -4.18 15.31
CA GLU A 237 6.91 -3.80 15.53
C GLU A 237 6.45 -2.82 14.44
N ALA A 238 5.37 -3.16 13.73
CA ALA A 238 4.66 -2.26 12.83
C ALA A 238 3.47 -1.65 13.58
N TRP A 239 3.56 -0.36 13.91
CA TRP A 239 2.55 0.34 14.69
C TRP A 239 1.76 1.32 13.82
N LEU A 240 0.48 1.03 13.61
CA LEU A 240 -0.42 1.85 12.81
C LEU A 240 -1.29 2.75 13.69
N PHE A 241 -1.21 4.06 13.42
CA PHE A 241 -2.16 5.07 13.89
C PHE A 241 -3.05 5.50 12.72
N LEU A 242 -4.36 5.29 12.80
CA LEU A 242 -5.30 5.69 11.75
C LEU A 242 -6.34 6.68 12.28
N GLY A 243 -6.34 7.89 11.72
CA GLY A 243 -7.29 8.95 12.01
C GLY A 243 -8.40 9.03 10.96
N VAL A 244 -9.65 8.90 11.39
CA VAL A 244 -10.86 9.07 10.57
C VAL A 244 -11.96 9.79 11.34
N ALA A 245 -13.08 10.11 10.68
CA ALA A 245 -14.17 10.83 11.31
C ALA A 245 -14.93 9.98 12.35
N ASN A 246 -15.31 8.78 11.98
CA ASN A 246 -16.10 7.83 12.76
C ASN A 246 -15.77 6.39 12.37
N SER A 247 -16.33 5.42 13.07
CA SER A 247 -16.11 3.99 12.84
C SER A 247 -16.52 3.55 11.42
N ASP A 248 -17.61 4.09 10.87
CA ASP A 248 -18.05 3.82 9.50
C ASP A 248 -17.03 4.26 8.42
N ALA A 249 -16.12 5.17 8.77
CA ALA A 249 -15.05 5.64 7.90
C ALA A 249 -13.73 4.88 8.07
N LEU A 250 -13.67 3.84 8.90
CA LEU A 250 -12.49 2.97 9.01
C LEU A 250 -12.29 2.21 7.69
N LEU A 251 -11.07 2.25 7.20
CA LEU A 251 -10.66 1.63 5.95
C LEU A 251 -9.86 0.37 6.28
N TYR A 252 -10.24 -0.78 5.68
CA TYR A 252 -9.57 -2.07 5.82
C TYR A 252 -9.47 -2.59 7.27
N ASP A 253 -10.42 -2.22 8.14
CA ASP A 253 -10.39 -2.57 9.56
C ASP A 253 -10.34 -4.08 9.78
N ASP A 254 -11.11 -4.84 9.04
CA ASP A 254 -11.14 -6.31 9.07
C ASP A 254 -9.76 -6.93 8.78
N GLU A 255 -9.03 -6.41 7.79
CA GLU A 255 -7.67 -6.87 7.46
C GLU A 255 -6.70 -6.55 8.63
N PHE A 256 -6.80 -5.35 9.20
CA PHE A 256 -5.90 -4.93 10.28
C PHE A 256 -6.19 -5.65 11.59
N GLN A 257 -7.45 -5.89 11.92
CA GLN A 257 -7.81 -6.69 13.09
C GLN A 257 -7.35 -8.14 12.94
N ALA A 258 -7.42 -8.70 11.74
CA ALA A 258 -6.90 -10.03 11.46
C ALA A 258 -5.38 -10.10 11.63
N ALA A 259 -4.65 -9.11 11.10
CA ALA A 259 -3.20 -9.00 11.29
C ALA A 259 -2.82 -8.85 12.78
N LYS A 260 -3.50 -7.97 13.52
CA LYS A 260 -3.28 -7.78 14.96
C LYS A 260 -3.52 -9.06 15.76
N LYS A 261 -4.53 -9.83 15.38
CA LYS A 261 -4.82 -11.12 16.04
C LYS A 261 -3.77 -12.18 15.75
N ALA A 262 -3.25 -12.21 14.51
CA ALA A 262 -2.27 -13.20 14.08
C ALA A 262 -0.84 -12.88 14.56
N PHE A 263 -0.50 -11.59 14.68
CA PHE A 263 0.82 -11.09 15.03
C PHE A 263 0.77 -10.08 16.18
N PRO A 264 0.28 -10.46 17.38
CA PRO A 264 0.04 -9.52 18.48
C PRO A 264 1.31 -8.85 19.01
N ASP A 265 2.46 -9.47 18.85
CA ASP A 265 3.77 -8.97 19.30
C ASP A 265 4.46 -8.09 18.24
N ASN A 266 4.00 -8.14 16.97
CA ASN A 266 4.64 -7.44 15.86
C ASN A 266 3.74 -6.41 15.18
N PHE A 267 2.43 -6.44 15.41
CA PHE A 267 1.50 -5.48 14.82
C PHE A 267 0.62 -4.81 15.88
N ARG A 268 0.73 -3.49 15.95
CA ARG A 268 -0.05 -2.64 16.85
C ARG A 268 -0.93 -1.67 16.07
N LEU A 269 -2.13 -1.41 16.61
CA LEU A 269 -3.16 -0.62 15.93
C LEU A 269 -3.88 0.29 16.92
N ASP A 270 -3.88 1.60 16.63
CA ASP A 270 -4.58 2.64 17.38
C ASP A 270 -5.41 3.54 16.47
N TYR A 271 -6.65 3.85 16.87
CA TYR A 271 -7.56 4.69 16.11
C TYR A 271 -7.80 6.03 16.78
N ALA A 272 -7.87 7.08 15.95
CA ALA A 272 -8.35 8.41 16.32
C ALA A 272 -9.67 8.68 15.59
N LEU A 273 -10.81 8.57 16.28
CA LEU A 273 -12.15 8.77 15.73
C LEU A 273 -12.66 10.15 16.16
N SER A 274 -12.47 11.16 15.33
CA SER A 274 -12.65 12.57 15.70
C SER A 274 -14.10 12.98 16.02
N ARG A 275 -15.09 12.14 15.68
CA ARG A 275 -16.51 12.35 15.99
C ARG A 275 -17.06 11.42 17.06
N GLU A 276 -16.27 10.45 17.53
CA GLU A 276 -16.68 9.43 18.49
C GLU A 276 -15.83 9.43 19.76
N GLN A 277 -14.57 9.89 19.66
CA GLN A 277 -13.63 9.91 20.77
C GLN A 277 -13.31 11.34 21.21
N THR A 278 -12.95 11.48 22.47
CA THR A 278 -12.53 12.74 23.09
C THR A 278 -11.08 12.61 23.55
N ASN A 279 -10.25 13.61 23.27
CA ASN A 279 -8.88 13.69 23.74
C ASN A 279 -8.81 14.09 25.24
N SER A 280 -7.62 14.00 25.84
CA SER A 280 -7.38 14.33 27.24
C SER A 280 -7.72 15.78 27.63
N LYS A 281 -7.84 16.68 26.63
CA LYS A 281 -8.15 18.10 26.78
C LYS A 281 -9.68 18.38 26.65
N GLY A 282 -10.52 17.34 26.49
CA GLY A 282 -11.97 17.46 26.30
C GLY A 282 -12.40 17.84 24.88
N GLY A 283 -11.48 17.92 23.93
CA GLY A 283 -11.74 18.17 22.52
C GLY A 283 -11.90 16.89 21.69
N LYS A 284 -12.08 17.06 20.38
CA LYS A 284 -12.13 15.93 19.45
C LYS A 284 -10.79 15.20 19.43
N MET A 285 -10.84 13.86 19.32
CA MET A 285 -9.66 13.03 19.13
C MET A 285 -9.18 13.10 17.67
N TYR A 286 -8.11 13.87 17.41
CA TYR A 286 -7.41 13.85 16.14
C TYR A 286 -6.18 12.95 16.19
N ILE A 287 -5.57 12.70 15.04
CA ILE A 287 -4.45 11.76 14.94
C ILE A 287 -3.24 12.19 15.80
N GLN A 288 -2.94 13.49 15.87
CA GLN A 288 -1.86 14.02 16.71
C GLN A 288 -2.13 13.78 18.20
N ASP A 289 -3.38 13.89 18.64
CA ASP A 289 -3.76 13.64 20.06
C ASP A 289 -3.55 12.16 20.40
N LYS A 290 -3.87 11.26 19.45
CA LYS A 290 -3.66 9.83 19.64
C LYS A 290 -2.17 9.47 19.69
N VAL A 291 -1.34 10.06 18.86
CA VAL A 291 0.12 9.88 18.92
C VAL A 291 0.70 10.49 20.20
N GLU A 292 0.15 11.64 20.68
CA GLU A 292 0.56 12.29 21.93
C GLU A 292 0.37 11.37 23.15
N GLU A 293 -0.67 10.54 23.18
CA GLU A 293 -0.92 9.58 24.28
C GLU A 293 0.26 8.60 24.47
N TYR A 294 1.05 8.36 23.45
CA TYR A 294 2.19 7.44 23.44
C TYR A 294 3.52 8.14 23.13
N ALA A 295 3.59 9.45 23.36
CA ALA A 295 4.73 10.26 22.93
C ALA A 295 6.09 9.74 23.44
N ASP A 296 6.16 9.31 24.71
CA ASP A 296 7.40 8.79 25.30
C ASP A 296 7.89 7.52 24.56
N GLU A 297 6.96 6.63 24.26
CA GLU A 297 7.29 5.38 23.53
C GLU A 297 7.70 5.69 22.09
N VAL A 298 6.98 6.58 21.41
CA VAL A 298 7.29 7.01 20.03
C VAL A 298 8.69 7.63 19.96
N PHE A 299 9.04 8.52 20.91
CA PHE A 299 10.38 9.11 20.96
C PHE A 299 11.44 8.05 21.21
N THR A 300 11.25 7.16 22.18
CA THR A 300 12.18 6.07 22.49
C THR A 300 12.41 5.15 21.29
N LYS A 301 11.34 4.77 20.57
CA LYS A 301 11.48 3.95 19.35
C LYS A 301 12.27 4.68 18.28
N LEU A 302 12.03 5.98 18.05
CA LEU A 302 12.75 6.79 17.08
C LEU A 302 14.23 6.94 17.43
N GLU A 303 14.58 7.10 18.70
CA GLU A 303 15.97 7.10 19.17
C GLU A 303 16.66 5.77 18.92
N ASN A 304 15.93 4.66 19.04
CA ASN A 304 16.41 3.30 18.80
C ASN A 304 16.39 2.87 17.32
N GLY A 305 16.10 3.79 16.38
CA GLY A 305 16.23 3.51 14.96
C GLY A 305 14.92 3.22 14.23
N ALA A 306 13.76 3.32 14.90
CA ALA A 306 12.46 3.18 14.24
C ALA A 306 12.28 4.20 13.11
N HIS A 307 11.53 3.83 12.09
CA HIS A 307 11.13 4.73 11.01
C HIS A 307 9.70 5.22 11.23
N ILE A 308 9.47 6.52 11.04
CA ILE A 308 8.13 7.11 11.13
C ILE A 308 7.66 7.63 9.77
N TYR A 309 6.43 7.30 9.44
CA TYR A 309 5.78 7.59 8.16
C TYR A 309 4.51 8.39 8.37
N PHE A 310 4.32 9.44 7.58
CA PHE A 310 3.11 10.27 7.59
C PHE A 310 2.50 10.27 6.20
N CYS A 311 1.24 9.83 6.09
CA CYS A 311 0.50 9.88 4.84
C CYS A 311 -0.96 10.30 5.08
N GLY A 312 -1.49 11.16 4.21
CA GLY A 312 -2.86 11.65 4.28
C GLY A 312 -3.00 13.14 4.05
N LEU A 313 -3.99 13.76 4.69
CA LEU A 313 -4.28 15.18 4.51
C LEU A 313 -3.11 16.04 5.02
N LYS A 314 -2.63 16.96 4.18
CA LYS A 314 -1.58 17.93 4.52
C LYS A 314 -1.89 18.71 5.82
N GLY A 315 -3.17 18.97 6.09
CA GLY A 315 -3.62 19.67 7.28
C GLY A 315 -3.33 18.97 8.60
N MET A 316 -2.95 17.65 8.60
CA MET A 316 -2.55 16.97 9.83
C MET A 316 -1.15 17.38 10.31
N MET A 317 -0.25 17.77 9.41
CA MET A 317 1.16 18.00 9.73
C MET A 317 1.42 19.13 10.73
N PRO A 318 0.74 20.31 10.68
CA PRO A 318 0.90 21.34 11.71
C PRO A 318 0.62 20.81 13.12
N GLY A 319 -0.50 20.10 13.32
CA GLY A 319 -0.85 19.51 14.62
C GLY A 319 0.18 18.47 15.09
N ILE A 320 0.67 17.60 14.19
CA ILE A 320 1.75 16.64 14.49
C ILE A 320 3.03 17.38 14.90
N GLN A 321 3.43 18.39 14.14
CA GLN A 321 4.65 19.15 14.44
C GLN A 321 4.57 19.93 15.75
N ASP A 322 3.43 20.55 16.03
CA ASP A 322 3.22 21.28 17.28
C ASP A 322 3.20 20.34 18.50
N MET A 323 2.60 19.18 18.36
CA MET A 323 2.63 18.12 19.38
C MET A 323 4.08 17.67 19.63
N LEU A 324 4.82 17.31 18.59
CA LEU A 324 6.21 16.85 18.70
C LEU A 324 7.13 17.92 19.31
N LYS A 325 6.94 19.20 18.97
CA LYS A 325 7.67 20.32 19.58
C LYS A 325 7.39 20.42 21.08
N GLY A 326 6.11 20.30 21.46
CA GLY A 326 5.70 20.32 22.88
C GLY A 326 6.34 19.18 23.66
N VAL A 327 6.33 17.96 23.12
CA VAL A 327 6.96 16.79 23.75
C VAL A 327 8.49 16.95 23.83
N ALA A 328 9.14 17.38 22.74
CA ALA A 328 10.58 17.61 22.72
C ALA A 328 11.00 18.64 23.79
N ALA A 329 10.24 19.74 23.92
CA ALA A 329 10.49 20.76 24.94
C ALA A 329 10.33 20.20 26.37
N SER A 330 9.35 19.32 26.63
CA SER A 330 9.18 18.66 27.95
C SER A 330 10.32 17.69 28.29
N LYS A 331 11.10 17.27 27.29
CA LYS A 331 12.23 16.35 27.42
C LYS A 331 13.59 17.05 27.33
N ASP A 332 13.62 18.39 27.29
CA ASP A 332 14.84 19.17 27.04
C ASP A 332 15.56 18.82 25.73
N ILE A 333 14.80 18.41 24.70
CA ILE A 333 15.30 18.06 23.36
C ILE A 333 15.11 19.27 22.44
N ASP A 334 16.18 19.66 21.72
CA ASP A 334 16.07 20.62 20.60
C ASP A 334 15.34 19.94 19.43
N TYR A 335 14.10 20.37 19.20
CA TYR A 335 13.23 19.78 18.18
C TYR A 335 13.82 19.88 16.76
N ASP A 336 14.41 21.02 16.40
CA ASP A 336 14.89 21.25 15.05
C ASP A 336 16.13 20.39 14.74
N GLU A 337 17.04 20.26 15.70
CA GLU A 337 18.18 19.35 15.57
C GLU A 337 17.76 17.87 15.62
N TRP A 338 16.79 17.53 16.43
CA TRP A 338 16.24 16.15 16.51
C TRP A 338 15.62 15.73 15.18
N ILE A 339 14.71 16.54 14.59
CA ILE A 339 14.09 16.27 13.27
C ILE A 339 15.14 16.20 12.16
N LYS A 340 16.13 17.09 12.20
CA LYS A 340 17.24 17.07 11.25
C LYS A 340 18.06 15.78 11.36
N GLY A 341 18.26 15.29 12.57
CA GLY A 341 18.87 13.99 12.85
C GLY A 341 18.09 12.84 12.24
N LEU A 342 16.78 12.77 12.47
CA LEU A 342 15.90 11.73 11.89
C LEU A 342 15.91 11.75 10.36
N LYS A 343 15.82 12.94 9.76
CA LYS A 343 15.89 13.08 8.29
C LYS A 343 17.25 12.62 7.74
N LYS A 344 18.35 12.95 8.40
CA LYS A 344 19.70 12.52 8.01
C LYS A 344 19.85 11.01 8.08
N LYS A 345 19.25 10.37 9.07
CA LYS A 345 19.22 8.92 9.24
C LYS A 345 18.16 8.23 8.36
N LYS A 346 17.42 8.99 7.54
CA LYS A 346 16.31 8.49 6.72
C LYS A 346 15.18 7.80 7.50
N GLN A 347 14.94 8.22 8.73
CA GLN A 347 13.88 7.70 9.59
C GLN A 347 12.57 8.48 9.49
N TRP A 348 12.54 9.64 8.80
CA TRP A 348 11.41 10.56 8.71
C TRP A 348 10.86 10.62 7.30
N HIS A 349 9.64 10.09 7.09
CA HIS A 349 9.01 9.96 5.79
C HIS A 349 7.68 10.71 5.75
N VAL A 350 7.46 11.56 4.75
CA VAL A 350 6.25 12.40 4.64
C VAL A 350 5.77 12.41 3.19
N GLU A 351 4.54 11.95 2.98
CA GLU A 351 3.80 12.07 1.71
C GLU A 351 2.36 12.49 2.01
N VAL A 352 2.11 13.80 2.01
CA VAL A 352 0.81 14.39 2.34
C VAL A 352 0.28 15.23 1.18
N TYR A 353 -1.06 15.28 1.00
CA TYR A 353 -1.76 15.89 -0.13
C TYR A 353 -2.85 16.89 0.29
#